data_d7db4ddfbee9cac6bab5e4b599539402
#
_entry.id   d7db4ddfbee9cac6bab5e4b599539402
#
_cell.length_a   1.000
_cell.length_b   1.000
_cell.length_c   1.000
_cell.angle_alpha   90.00
_cell.angle_beta   90.00
_cell.angle_gamma   90.00
#
_symmetry.space_group_name_H-M   'P 1'
#
loop_
_entity.id
_entity.type
_entity.pdbx_description
1 polymer ?
#
loop_
_entity_poly.entity_id
_entity_poly.type
_entity_poly.pdbx_seq_one_letter_code
_entity_poly.pdbx_strand_id
1 'polypeptide(L)'
;DNDDVEVVEDEKFVDEKAKEELEQIKELALTQGQDMGDIPTPHLHNCIIKRTTRSGKVKIENIPPEEFLIQRTAKSIEDANFVAHKVLKTRSELIEMGYDKEIVENLPTTNAILLNDERLTRYSDIDESPFNDAPDESTQEIEIYECYVKVDMDGDGIAELRKVIVAGESGYEILENMPCDFIPFCSLTPVPMPHRFYGRSVAELVED
;
A
#
# COMPACT_ATOMS: atom_id res chain seq x y z
N ASP A 1 -12.18 7.60 13.64
CA ASP A 1 -11.62 8.80 13.00
C ASP A 1 -10.27 9.09 13.66
N ASN A 2 -9.20 8.59 13.08
CA ASN A 2 -7.83 8.99 13.44
C ASN A 2 -7.44 10.15 12.51
N ASP A 3 -7.76 11.36 12.91
CA ASP A 3 -7.22 12.55 12.28
C ASP A 3 -5.83 12.81 12.89
N ASP A 4 -4.79 12.57 12.13
CA ASP A 4 -3.44 12.97 12.53
C ASP A 4 -3.28 14.46 12.29
N VAL A 5 -3.06 15.21 13.35
CA VAL A 5 -2.79 16.65 13.30
C VAL A 5 -1.31 16.88 13.59
N GLU A 6 -0.57 17.29 12.60
CA GLU A 6 0.83 17.65 12.73
C GLU A 6 0.96 19.18 12.74
N VAL A 7 1.62 19.72 13.75
CA VAL A 7 1.97 21.14 13.85
C VAL A 7 3.42 21.29 13.44
N VAL A 8 3.65 21.92 12.28
CA VAL A 8 5.00 22.16 11.76
C VAL A 8 5.33 23.65 11.89
N GLU A 9 6.47 23.97 12.48
CA GLU A 9 6.97 25.35 12.52
C GLU A 9 7.40 25.78 11.12
N ASP A 10 6.98 26.98 10.70
CA ASP A 10 7.42 27.56 9.44
C ASP A 10 8.76 28.28 9.63
N GLU A 11 9.85 27.58 9.35
CA GLU A 11 11.22 28.13 9.44
C GLU A 11 11.47 29.33 8.52
N LYS A 12 10.60 29.57 7.56
CA LYS A 12 10.75 30.68 6.59
C LYS A 12 9.98 31.94 7.00
N PHE A 13 9.19 31.87 8.07
CA PHE A 13 8.42 33.03 8.51
C PHE A 13 9.33 34.02 9.26
N VAL A 14 9.56 35.16 8.67
CA VAL A 14 10.22 36.30 9.29
C VAL A 14 9.20 37.41 9.42
N ASP A 15 8.75 37.69 10.65
CA ASP A 15 7.93 38.87 10.90
C ASP A 15 8.82 40.12 10.90
N GLU A 16 8.86 40.80 9.75
CA GLU A 16 9.65 42.03 9.58
C GLU A 16 9.22 43.12 10.53
N LYS A 17 7.91 43.21 10.85
CA LYS A 17 7.39 44.22 11.78
C LYS A 17 7.85 43.96 13.22
N ALA A 18 7.87 42.72 13.66
CA ALA A 18 8.34 42.36 14.99
C ALA A 18 9.86 42.62 15.12
N LYS A 19 10.64 42.45 14.07
CA LYS A 19 12.07 42.83 14.05
C LYS A 19 12.26 44.33 14.13
N GLU A 20 11.51 45.12 13.37
CA GLU A 20 11.60 46.59 13.42
C GLU A 20 11.23 47.14 14.80
N GLU A 21 10.15 46.63 15.41
CA GLU A 21 9.73 47.02 16.77
C GLU A 21 10.80 46.67 17.82
N LEU A 22 11.43 45.52 17.67
CA LEU A 22 12.49 45.07 18.59
C LEU A 22 13.76 45.91 18.45
N GLU A 23 14.12 46.32 17.24
CA GLU A 23 15.25 47.24 16.98
C GLU A 23 14.95 48.62 17.57
N GLN A 24 13.77 49.17 17.42
CA GLN A 24 13.33 50.46 18.01
C GLN A 24 13.39 50.41 19.53
N ILE A 25 12.96 49.32 20.16
CA ILE A 25 13.04 49.18 21.62
C ILE A 25 14.50 49.08 22.09
N LYS A 26 15.38 48.41 21.35
CA LYS A 26 16.81 48.34 21.66
C LYS A 26 17.50 49.69 21.53
N GLU A 27 17.20 50.48 20.52
CA GLU A 27 17.74 51.83 20.33
C GLU A 27 17.31 52.78 21.43
N LEU A 28 16.01 52.71 21.83
CA LEU A 28 15.48 53.53 22.95
C LEU A 28 16.13 53.16 24.29
N ALA A 29 16.36 51.90 24.55
CA ALA A 29 17.04 51.42 25.75
C ALA A 29 18.51 51.83 25.82
N LEU A 30 19.23 51.78 24.70
CA LEU A 30 20.61 52.25 24.57
C LEU A 30 20.73 53.75 24.84
N THR A 31 19.77 54.56 24.38
CA THR A 31 19.73 56.00 24.64
C THR A 31 19.44 56.36 26.09
N GLN A 32 18.80 55.47 26.84
CA GLN A 32 18.49 55.67 28.27
C GLN A 32 19.49 55.07 29.25
N GLY A 33 20.60 54.47 28.73
CA GLY A 33 21.68 53.91 29.52
C GLY A 33 21.28 52.70 30.40
N GLN A 34 20.20 52.04 30.05
CA GLN A 34 19.76 50.79 30.69
C GLN A 34 20.38 49.61 29.94
N ASP A 35 21.23 48.87 30.61
CA ASP A 35 21.71 47.59 30.12
C ASP A 35 20.53 46.58 30.18
N MET A 36 19.90 46.40 29.03
CA MET A 36 18.83 45.41 28.87
C MET A 36 19.52 44.07 28.66
N GLY A 37 19.83 43.39 29.78
CA GLY A 37 20.19 41.98 29.71
C GLY A 37 19.16 41.19 28.90
N ASP A 38 19.55 40.04 28.43
CA ASP A 38 18.76 39.16 27.53
C ASP A 38 17.24 39.29 27.68
N ILE A 39 16.64 40.19 26.88
CA ILE A 39 15.18 40.21 26.75
C ILE A 39 14.85 39.01 25.90
N PRO A 40 14.04 38.08 26.41
CA PRO A 40 13.57 36.97 25.58
C PRO A 40 12.79 37.57 24.40
N THR A 41 13.36 37.45 23.21
CA THR A 41 12.67 37.81 21.98
C THR A 41 11.36 37.03 21.93
N PRO A 42 10.19 37.70 21.81
CA PRO A 42 8.96 36.98 21.63
C PRO A 42 9.08 36.20 20.30
N HIS A 43 9.21 34.91 20.41
CA HIS A 43 9.17 34.02 19.24
C HIS A 43 7.71 33.96 18.79
N LEU A 44 7.35 34.74 17.79
CA LEU A 44 6.12 34.52 17.05
C LEU A 44 6.34 33.35 16.11
N HIS A 45 5.78 32.21 16.49
CA HIS A 45 5.79 31.04 15.64
C HIS A 45 4.61 31.08 14.70
N ASN A 46 4.87 31.08 13.40
CA ASN A 46 3.82 30.80 12.42
C ASN A 46 3.74 29.28 12.30
N CYS A 47 2.63 28.72 12.71
CA CYS A 47 2.41 27.27 12.68
C CYS A 47 1.55 26.90 11.48
N ILE A 48 2.04 26.00 10.65
CA ILE A 48 1.24 25.35 9.60
C ILE A 48 0.62 24.10 10.23
N ILE A 49 -0.71 24.13 10.37
CA ILE A 49 -1.46 22.96 10.84
C ILE A 49 -1.79 22.13 9.63
N LYS A 50 -1.12 20.97 9.50
CA LYS A 50 -1.48 19.95 8.52
C LYS A 50 -2.45 18.98 9.18
N ARG A 51 -3.67 18.94 8.67
CA ARG A 51 -4.65 17.91 9.05
C ARG A 51 -4.76 16.90 7.93
N THR A 52 -4.34 15.68 8.20
CA THR A 52 -4.50 14.57 7.28
C THR A 52 -5.79 13.84 7.63
N THR A 53 -6.81 13.99 6.80
CA THR A 53 -8.07 13.26 6.95
C THR A 53 -8.03 12.04 6.05
N ARG A 54 -8.03 10.86 6.65
CA ARG A 54 -8.15 9.60 5.91
C ARG A 54 -9.62 9.26 5.72
N SER A 55 -10.15 9.42 4.51
CA SER A 55 -11.49 8.94 4.17
C SER A 55 -11.38 7.57 3.53
N GLY A 56 -11.77 6.52 4.26
CA GLY A 56 -11.86 5.18 3.71
C GLY A 56 -13.11 5.01 2.85
N LYS A 57 -12.96 4.42 1.66
CA LYS A 57 -14.08 3.92 0.86
C LYS A 57 -13.98 2.40 0.80
N VAL A 58 -15.10 1.73 1.01
CA VAL A 58 -15.19 0.30 0.70
C VAL A 58 -15.25 0.15 -0.82
N LYS A 59 -14.28 -0.53 -1.40
CA LYS A 59 -14.22 -0.88 -2.82
C LYS A 59 -14.36 -2.39 -2.94
N ILE A 60 -15.27 -2.84 -3.80
CA ILE A 60 -15.45 -4.26 -4.11
C ILE A 60 -14.90 -4.46 -5.53
N GLU A 61 -13.94 -5.34 -5.65
CA GLU A 61 -13.33 -5.71 -6.93
C GLU A 61 -13.61 -7.17 -7.25
N ASN A 62 -13.82 -7.45 -8.53
CA ASN A 62 -13.97 -8.82 -9.01
C ASN A 62 -12.58 -9.39 -9.30
N ILE A 63 -12.25 -10.49 -8.65
CA ILE A 63 -10.97 -11.17 -8.82
C ILE A 63 -11.18 -12.37 -9.75
N PRO A 64 -10.46 -12.44 -10.88
CA PRO A 64 -10.47 -13.60 -11.75
C PRO A 64 -9.93 -14.85 -11.03
N PRO A 65 -10.47 -16.05 -11.30
CA PRO A 65 -10.00 -17.26 -10.63
C PRO A 65 -8.51 -17.57 -10.79
N GLU A 66 -7.91 -17.17 -11.89
CA GLU A 66 -6.47 -17.34 -12.16
C GLU A 66 -5.55 -16.42 -11.35
N GLU A 67 -6.10 -15.35 -10.79
CA GLU A 67 -5.39 -14.41 -9.93
C GLU A 67 -5.61 -14.73 -8.44
N PHE A 68 -6.55 -15.66 -8.15
CA PHE A 68 -6.89 -16.04 -6.79
C PHE A 68 -6.27 -17.39 -6.43
N LEU A 69 -5.42 -17.38 -5.42
CA LEU A 69 -4.76 -18.57 -4.91
C LEU A 69 -5.36 -18.96 -3.56
N ILE A 70 -5.72 -20.21 -3.42
CA ILE A 70 -6.24 -20.77 -2.16
C ILE A 70 -5.60 -22.11 -1.87
N GLN A 71 -5.44 -22.43 -0.61
CA GLN A 71 -4.97 -23.74 -0.18
C GLN A 71 -5.82 -24.86 -0.82
N ARG A 72 -5.16 -25.82 -1.46
CA ARG A 72 -5.81 -26.89 -2.26
C ARG A 72 -6.84 -27.72 -1.48
N THR A 73 -6.64 -27.88 -0.17
CA THR A 73 -7.52 -28.68 0.69
C THR A 73 -8.65 -27.89 1.30
N ALA A 74 -8.66 -26.56 1.17
CA ALA A 74 -9.71 -25.71 1.70
C ALA A 74 -11.02 -25.86 0.91
N LYS A 75 -12.12 -25.80 1.63
CA LYS A 75 -13.49 -25.86 1.06
C LYS A 75 -14.12 -24.48 1.05
N SER A 76 -13.69 -23.60 1.93
CA SER A 76 -14.12 -22.21 2.04
C SER A 76 -12.91 -21.31 2.33
N ILE A 77 -13.10 -20.00 2.21
CA ILE A 77 -12.06 -19.03 2.54
C ILE A 77 -11.73 -19.08 4.03
N GLU A 78 -12.73 -19.27 4.88
CA GLU A 78 -12.57 -19.31 6.34
C GLU A 78 -11.75 -20.53 6.81
N ASP A 79 -11.92 -21.66 6.11
CA ASP A 79 -11.18 -22.91 6.41
C ASP A 79 -9.73 -22.86 5.93
N ALA A 80 -9.42 -21.95 5.02
CA ALA A 80 -8.09 -21.88 4.43
C ALA A 80 -7.05 -21.37 5.43
N ASN A 81 -5.87 -21.98 5.43
CA ASN A 81 -4.69 -21.46 6.13
C ASN A 81 -3.87 -20.51 5.27
N PHE A 82 -4.12 -20.51 3.96
CA PHE A 82 -3.46 -19.64 2.99
C PHE A 82 -4.43 -19.25 1.89
N VAL A 83 -4.52 -17.95 1.66
CA VAL A 83 -5.23 -17.34 0.54
C VAL A 83 -4.37 -16.21 -0.01
N ALA A 84 -4.29 -16.04 -1.32
CA ALA A 84 -3.57 -14.94 -1.90
C ALA A 84 -4.26 -14.39 -3.16
N HIS A 85 -4.07 -13.12 -3.40
CA HIS A 85 -4.43 -12.43 -4.63
C HIS A 85 -3.17 -11.97 -5.34
N LYS A 86 -3.02 -12.45 -6.56
CA LYS A 86 -1.91 -12.09 -7.45
C LYS A 86 -2.30 -10.85 -8.24
N VAL A 87 -1.52 -9.79 -8.14
CA VAL A 87 -1.79 -8.50 -8.81
C VAL A 87 -0.52 -8.01 -9.49
N LEU A 88 -0.68 -7.37 -10.64
CA LEU A 88 0.37 -6.59 -11.28
C LEU A 88 0.24 -5.13 -10.84
N LYS A 89 1.35 -4.55 -10.42
CA LYS A 89 1.47 -3.15 -10.04
C LYS A 89 2.68 -2.53 -10.69
N THR A 90 2.56 -1.28 -11.09
CA THR A 90 3.72 -0.53 -11.58
C THR A 90 4.62 -0.12 -10.42
N ARG A 91 5.91 0.10 -10.70
CA ARG A 91 6.85 0.63 -9.70
C ARG A 91 6.36 1.94 -9.08
N SER A 92 5.81 2.81 -9.91
CA SER A 92 5.24 4.10 -9.47
C SER A 92 4.12 3.90 -8.46
N GLU A 93 3.19 2.97 -8.75
CA GLU A 93 2.08 2.65 -7.82
C GLU A 93 2.59 2.10 -6.49
N LEU A 94 3.62 1.26 -6.50
CA LEU A 94 4.19 0.71 -5.27
C LEU A 94 4.83 1.80 -4.40
N ILE A 95 5.55 2.74 -5.01
CA ILE A 95 6.12 3.89 -4.29
C ILE A 95 5.00 4.80 -3.76
N GLU A 96 3.94 5.04 -4.53
CA GLU A 96 2.77 5.82 -4.09
C GLU A 96 2.02 5.16 -2.92
N MET A 97 1.99 3.83 -2.88
CA MET A 97 1.47 3.06 -1.74
C MET A 97 2.32 3.19 -0.47
N GLY A 98 3.53 3.75 -0.58
CA GLY A 98 4.41 4.04 0.55
C GLY A 98 5.52 3.01 0.78
N TYR A 99 5.76 2.09 -0.16
CA TYR A 99 6.88 1.16 -0.08
C TYR A 99 8.21 1.87 -0.35
N ASP A 100 9.27 1.33 0.26
CA ASP A 100 10.62 1.90 0.11
C ASP A 100 11.07 1.88 -1.34
N LYS A 101 11.50 3.05 -1.82
CA LYS A 101 11.92 3.25 -3.21
C LYS A 101 13.11 2.37 -3.59
N GLU A 102 14.10 2.22 -2.69
CA GLU A 102 15.29 1.40 -2.96
C GLU A 102 14.92 -0.09 -3.12
N ILE A 103 13.98 -0.56 -2.31
CA ILE A 103 13.46 -1.94 -2.43
C ILE A 103 12.73 -2.11 -3.75
N VAL A 104 11.81 -1.18 -4.09
CA VAL A 104 11.00 -1.26 -5.31
C VAL A 104 11.86 -1.19 -6.59
N GLU A 105 12.90 -0.36 -6.61
CA GLU A 105 13.81 -0.26 -7.76
C GLU A 105 14.61 -1.55 -8.02
N ASN A 106 14.91 -2.29 -6.96
CA ASN A 106 15.65 -3.56 -7.05
C ASN A 106 14.77 -4.77 -7.38
N LEU A 107 13.44 -4.63 -7.38
CA LEU A 107 12.55 -5.72 -7.71
C LEU A 107 12.67 -6.09 -9.21
N PRO A 108 12.69 -7.40 -9.52
CA PRO A 108 12.68 -7.85 -10.89
C PRO A 108 11.34 -7.51 -11.55
N THR A 109 11.42 -7.00 -12.77
CA THR A 109 10.22 -6.79 -13.61
C THR A 109 9.70 -8.12 -14.11
N THR A 110 8.41 -8.28 -14.11
CA THR A 110 7.76 -9.52 -14.53
C THR A 110 7.37 -9.42 -15.99
N ASN A 111 7.85 -10.33 -16.81
CA ASN A 111 7.25 -10.62 -18.11
C ASN A 111 5.98 -11.48 -17.88
N ALA A 112 4.98 -10.87 -17.25
CA ALA A 112 3.79 -11.54 -16.71
C ALA A 112 2.96 -12.30 -17.77
N ILE A 113 3.20 -12.04 -19.05
CA ILE A 113 2.43 -12.59 -20.14
C ILE A 113 2.86 -14.02 -20.47
N LEU A 114 4.10 -14.38 -20.17
CA LEU A 114 4.60 -15.72 -20.46
C LEU A 114 4.15 -16.79 -19.44
N LEU A 115 3.50 -16.37 -18.34
CA LEU A 115 3.25 -17.28 -17.22
C LEU A 115 1.83 -17.83 -17.14
N ASN A 116 0.90 -17.40 -18.01
CA ASN A 116 -0.48 -17.85 -17.91
C ASN A 116 -1.16 -17.96 -19.28
N ASP A 117 -1.35 -19.20 -19.76
CA ASP A 117 -2.02 -19.51 -21.02
C ASP A 117 -3.44 -18.90 -21.11
N GLU A 118 -4.14 -18.81 -19.98
CA GLU A 118 -5.48 -18.23 -19.90
C GLU A 118 -5.46 -16.71 -20.10
N ARG A 119 -4.45 -16.03 -19.55
CA ARG A 119 -4.23 -14.61 -19.75
C ARG A 119 -3.83 -14.31 -21.20
N LEU A 120 -2.94 -15.12 -21.75
CA LEU A 120 -2.54 -15.04 -23.15
C LEU A 120 -3.77 -15.18 -24.08
N THR A 121 -4.68 -16.11 -23.77
CA THR A 121 -5.90 -16.33 -24.54
C THR A 121 -6.85 -15.14 -24.47
N ARG A 122 -6.96 -14.44 -23.36
CA ARG A 122 -7.78 -13.22 -23.23
C ARG A 122 -7.24 -12.05 -24.03
N TYR A 123 -5.93 -11.93 -24.13
CA TYR A 123 -5.27 -10.83 -24.82
C TYR A 123 -4.85 -11.17 -26.24
N SER A 124 -5.08 -12.42 -26.70
CA SER A 124 -4.68 -12.86 -28.05
C SER A 124 -5.37 -12.12 -29.19
N ASP A 125 -6.52 -11.50 -28.93
CA ASP A 125 -7.25 -10.67 -29.91
C ASP A 125 -6.74 -9.22 -29.97
N ILE A 126 -5.80 -8.84 -29.09
CA ILE A 126 -5.20 -7.51 -29.09
C ILE A 126 -3.87 -7.62 -29.82
N ASP A 127 -3.77 -6.94 -30.96
CA ASP A 127 -2.60 -6.92 -31.86
C ASP A 127 -1.36 -6.21 -31.26
N GLU A 128 -1.37 -5.98 -29.94
CA GLU A 128 -0.27 -5.35 -29.22
C GLU A 128 0.67 -6.43 -28.65
N SER A 129 1.95 -6.25 -28.95
CA SER A 129 3.00 -7.11 -28.41
C SER A 129 2.87 -7.21 -26.88
N PRO A 130 2.74 -8.42 -26.35
CA PRO A 130 2.58 -8.61 -24.92
C PRO A 130 3.86 -8.35 -24.12
N PHE A 131 4.89 -7.85 -24.74
CA PHE A 131 6.13 -7.53 -24.06
C PHE A 131 6.02 -6.15 -23.41
N ASN A 132 6.38 -6.12 -22.16
CA ASN A 132 6.41 -4.89 -21.35
C ASN A 132 7.62 -4.03 -21.81
N ASP A 133 7.52 -3.48 -23.00
CA ASP A 133 8.45 -2.49 -23.55
C ASP A 133 8.13 -1.10 -22.98
N ALA A 134 7.80 -1.03 -21.69
CA ALA A 134 7.59 0.25 -21.04
C ALA A 134 8.88 1.07 -21.15
N PRO A 135 8.85 2.20 -21.86
CA PRO A 135 10.05 3.02 -22.10
C PRO A 135 10.59 3.67 -20.82
N ASP A 136 9.77 3.67 -19.76
CA ASP A 136 10.08 4.26 -18.46
C ASP A 136 10.08 3.16 -17.39
N GLU A 137 11.13 3.10 -16.60
CA GLU A 137 11.27 2.17 -15.49
C GLU A 137 10.14 2.30 -14.45
N SER A 138 9.59 3.49 -14.27
CA SER A 138 8.50 3.75 -13.33
C SER A 138 7.19 3.06 -13.70
N THR A 139 6.98 2.79 -14.99
CA THR A 139 5.78 2.15 -15.53
C THR A 139 5.93 0.64 -15.70
N GLN A 140 7.10 0.09 -15.39
CA GLN A 140 7.32 -1.35 -15.44
C GLN A 140 6.47 -2.07 -14.39
N GLU A 141 5.83 -3.16 -14.80
CA GLU A 141 4.98 -3.97 -13.95
C GLU A 141 5.78 -4.97 -13.12
N ILE A 142 5.40 -5.06 -11.86
CA ILE A 142 5.93 -6.00 -10.88
C ILE A 142 4.76 -6.85 -10.40
N GLU A 143 4.99 -8.16 -10.35
CA GLU A 143 4.04 -9.09 -9.78
C GLU A 143 4.10 -9.05 -8.26
N ILE A 144 2.97 -8.80 -7.62
CA ILE A 144 2.82 -8.85 -6.18
C ILE A 144 1.75 -9.85 -5.77
N TYR A 145 1.95 -10.44 -4.61
CA TYR A 145 1.00 -11.36 -3.99
C TYR A 145 0.55 -10.77 -2.65
N GLU A 146 -0.72 -10.44 -2.55
CA GLU A 146 -1.35 -10.09 -1.29
C GLU A 146 -1.82 -11.37 -0.62
N CYS A 147 -1.08 -11.84 0.35
CA CYS A 147 -1.27 -13.12 1.02
C CYS A 147 -1.92 -12.93 2.39
N TYR A 148 -2.88 -13.79 2.69
CA TYR A 148 -3.45 -13.95 4.04
C TYR A 148 -3.10 -15.36 4.51
N VAL A 149 -2.27 -15.46 5.52
CA VAL A 149 -1.72 -16.73 5.99
C VAL A 149 -1.85 -16.87 7.49
N LYS A 150 -2.22 -18.07 7.94
CA LYS A 150 -2.22 -18.44 9.35
C LYS A 150 -0.86 -19.05 9.68
N VAL A 151 -0.07 -18.38 10.51
CA VAL A 151 1.28 -18.79 10.90
C VAL A 151 1.54 -18.44 12.35
N ASP A 152 2.18 -19.36 13.05
CA ASP A 152 2.69 -19.13 14.42
C ASP A 152 3.98 -18.29 14.32
N MET A 153 3.89 -17.00 14.68
CA MET A 153 5.01 -16.07 14.58
C MET A 153 5.82 -15.98 15.87
N ASP A 154 5.17 -16.18 17.03
CA ASP A 154 5.81 -16.06 18.35
C ASP A 154 6.25 -17.41 18.91
N GLY A 155 5.86 -18.50 18.30
CA GLY A 155 6.28 -19.85 18.69
C GLY A 155 5.48 -20.43 19.86
N ASP A 156 4.29 -19.91 20.13
CA ASP A 156 3.41 -20.39 21.20
C ASP A 156 2.57 -21.61 20.81
N GLY A 157 2.61 -22.00 19.53
CA GLY A 157 1.89 -23.14 18.96
C GLY A 157 0.50 -22.79 18.46
N ILE A 158 0.09 -21.50 18.48
CA ILE A 158 -1.17 -20.98 17.97
C ILE A 158 -0.86 -20.17 16.70
N ALA A 159 -1.57 -20.45 15.61
CA ALA A 159 -1.37 -19.72 14.37
C ALA A 159 -2.23 -18.46 14.32
N GLU A 160 -1.60 -17.30 14.15
CA GLU A 160 -2.26 -16.02 13.93
C GLU A 160 -2.48 -15.74 12.45
N LEU A 161 -3.56 -15.02 12.14
CA LEU A 161 -3.78 -14.53 10.80
C LEU A 161 -2.90 -13.32 10.52
N ARG A 162 -2.13 -13.39 9.45
CA ARG A 162 -1.26 -12.29 9.00
C ARG A 162 -1.51 -11.93 7.56
N LYS A 163 -1.48 -10.63 7.28
CA LYS A 163 -1.40 -10.08 5.93
C LYS A 163 0.07 -9.95 5.57
N VAL A 164 0.48 -10.57 4.49
CA VAL A 164 1.85 -10.53 3.98
C VAL A 164 1.80 -10.13 2.51
N ILE A 165 2.48 -9.05 2.15
CA ILE A 165 2.64 -8.66 0.76
C ILE A 165 4.04 -9.04 0.31
N VAL A 166 4.09 -9.82 -0.75
CA VAL A 166 5.33 -10.36 -1.32
C VAL A 166 5.44 -9.90 -2.75
N ALA A 167 6.62 -9.46 -3.17
CA ALA A 167 6.86 -8.97 -4.51
C ALA A 167 7.91 -9.77 -5.26
N GLY A 168 7.83 -9.71 -6.59
CA GLY A 168 8.73 -10.36 -7.52
C GLY A 168 8.26 -11.72 -7.98
N GLU A 169 8.70 -12.12 -9.16
CA GLU A 169 8.32 -13.36 -9.86
C GLU A 169 8.53 -14.63 -9.03
N SER A 170 9.48 -14.59 -8.12
CA SER A 170 9.79 -15.70 -7.21
C SER A 170 9.25 -15.49 -5.78
N GLY A 171 8.57 -14.38 -5.51
CA GLY A 171 7.96 -14.08 -4.22
C GLY A 171 8.95 -13.96 -3.06
N TYR A 172 10.14 -13.49 -3.31
CA TYR A 172 11.19 -13.49 -2.29
C TYR A 172 11.29 -12.24 -1.45
N GLU A 173 10.77 -11.10 -1.94
CA GLU A 173 10.84 -9.86 -1.19
C GLU A 173 9.53 -9.62 -0.44
N ILE A 174 9.63 -9.52 0.86
CA ILE A 174 8.47 -9.21 1.71
C ILE A 174 8.40 -7.69 1.85
N LEU A 175 7.37 -7.08 1.25
CA LEU A 175 7.13 -5.65 1.33
C LEU A 175 6.39 -5.28 2.62
N GLU A 176 5.49 -6.14 3.09
CA GLU A 176 4.66 -5.90 4.26
C GLU A 176 4.38 -7.20 5.01
N ASN A 177 4.37 -7.15 6.33
CA ASN A 177 3.96 -8.26 7.19
C ASN A 177 3.31 -7.71 8.45
N MET A 178 1.98 -7.77 8.53
CA MET A 178 1.21 -7.26 9.65
C MET A 178 0.17 -8.25 10.15
N PRO A 179 -0.22 -8.19 11.44
CA PRO A 179 -1.35 -8.95 11.94
C PRO A 179 -2.64 -8.49 11.26
N CYS A 180 -3.59 -9.39 11.06
CA CYS A 180 -4.86 -9.11 10.41
C CYS A 180 -5.99 -9.83 11.13
N ASP A 181 -7.14 -9.17 11.26
CA ASP A 181 -8.30 -9.74 11.98
C ASP A 181 -9.21 -10.57 11.07
N PHE A 182 -9.21 -10.31 9.78
CA PHE A 182 -10.07 -11.01 8.83
C PHE A 182 -9.48 -11.06 7.42
N ILE A 183 -9.93 -12.03 6.63
CA ILE A 183 -9.61 -12.17 5.22
C ILE A 183 -10.64 -11.37 4.41
N PRO A 184 -10.25 -10.33 3.62
CA PRO A 184 -11.18 -9.45 2.92
C PRO A 184 -11.70 -10.02 1.59
N PHE A 185 -11.66 -11.32 1.41
CA PHE A 185 -12.19 -12.00 0.23
C PHE A 185 -13.52 -12.65 0.50
N CYS A 186 -14.40 -12.63 -0.51
CA CYS A 186 -15.62 -13.41 -0.50
C CYS A 186 -15.77 -14.16 -1.83
N SER A 187 -16.36 -15.35 -1.77
CA SER A 187 -16.63 -16.18 -2.94
C SER A 187 -18.11 -16.43 -3.12
N LEU A 188 -18.55 -16.38 -4.37
CA LEU A 188 -19.89 -16.79 -4.77
C LEU A 188 -19.79 -17.95 -5.77
N THR A 189 -20.22 -19.14 -5.38
CA THR A 189 -20.19 -20.34 -6.22
C THR A 189 -21.62 -20.72 -6.60
N PRO A 190 -22.09 -20.43 -7.83
CA PRO A 190 -23.46 -20.69 -8.24
C PRO A 190 -23.83 -22.17 -8.19
N VAL A 191 -22.91 -23.05 -8.57
CA VAL A 191 -23.09 -24.50 -8.55
C VAL A 191 -21.98 -25.15 -7.73
N PRO A 192 -22.20 -25.32 -6.42
CA PRO A 192 -21.14 -25.84 -5.55
C PRO A 192 -20.89 -27.33 -5.81
N MET A 193 -19.63 -27.71 -5.74
CA MET A 193 -19.23 -29.12 -5.72
C MET A 193 -18.88 -29.55 -4.29
N PRO A 194 -19.32 -30.76 -3.86
CA PRO A 194 -18.95 -31.28 -2.55
C PRO A 194 -17.44 -31.35 -2.36
N HIS A 195 -16.94 -30.84 -1.23
CA HIS A 195 -15.53 -30.92 -0.82
C HIS A 195 -14.53 -30.16 -1.70
N ARG A 196 -15.00 -29.23 -2.51
CA ARG A 196 -14.15 -28.36 -3.34
C ARG A 196 -14.52 -26.89 -3.15
N PHE A 197 -13.54 -26.01 -3.26
CA PHE A 197 -13.75 -24.57 -3.24
C PHE A 197 -14.39 -24.09 -4.55
N TYR A 198 -13.84 -24.53 -5.68
CA TYR A 198 -14.40 -24.20 -6.99
C TYR A 198 -15.56 -25.13 -7.35
N GLY A 199 -16.65 -24.55 -7.82
CA GLY A 199 -17.81 -25.24 -8.32
C GLY A 199 -17.72 -25.59 -9.81
N ARG A 200 -18.84 -25.98 -10.39
CA ARG A 200 -19.00 -26.19 -11.84
C ARG A 200 -19.37 -24.89 -12.54
N SER A 201 -18.93 -24.76 -13.76
CA SER A 201 -19.40 -23.69 -14.64
C SER A 201 -20.81 -24.00 -15.16
N VAL A 202 -21.54 -22.95 -15.56
CA VAL A 202 -22.85 -23.12 -16.19
C VAL A 202 -22.72 -23.89 -17.54
N ALA A 203 -21.60 -23.69 -18.24
CA ALA A 203 -21.31 -24.37 -19.49
C ALA A 203 -21.23 -25.90 -19.31
N GLU A 204 -20.53 -26.37 -18.27
CA GLU A 204 -20.45 -27.82 -17.94
C GLU A 204 -21.82 -28.46 -17.62
N LEU A 205 -22.78 -27.66 -17.11
CA LEU A 205 -24.13 -28.16 -16.82
C LEU A 205 -25.00 -28.30 -18.09
N VAL A 206 -24.64 -27.59 -19.15
CA VAL A 206 -25.39 -27.60 -20.42
C VAL A 206 -24.83 -28.66 -21.37
N GLU A 207 -23.54 -29.03 -21.21
CA GLU A 207 -22.89 -30.06 -22.03
C GLU A 207 -23.23 -31.52 -21.58
N ASP A 208 -23.69 -31.73 -20.33
CA ASP A 208 -24.14 -32.99 -19.80
C ASP A 208 -25.64 -33.24 -20.19
#